data_1fd99cc804fd20d960c2fad741205f4a
#
_entry.id   1fd99cc804fd20d960c2fad741205f4a
#
_cell.length_a   1.000
_cell.length_b   1.000
_cell.length_c   1.000
_cell.angle_alpha   90.00
_cell.angle_beta   90.00
_cell.angle_gamma   90.00
#
_symmetry.space_group_name_H-M   'P 1'
#
loop_
_entity.id
_entity.type
_entity.pdbx_description
1 polymer ?
#
loop_
_entity_poly.entity_id
_entity_poly.type
_entity_poly.pdbx_seq_one_letter_code
_entity_poly.pdbx_strand_id
1 'polypeptide(L)'
;MVENSPFDHSRSKMVAGVIIEKIAGVEIGADMDYNVLLNDKARKKTLVSIYNPQTKERWEEVVLPISSSAFNTLLYSRWVKNRAADVEKWSNGRLGYVHIQSMGDPSFRGVYSDILGKYNHCDGIVIDTRFNGGGRLHEDVEILFSGKKYLTQVVRGQESCDMPSRRWNKASIMIQCESNYSNAHGTPWVYKHKEMGKLVGAPVPGTMTTVSWENMQDPSLTFGIPVVGCRKADG
;
A
#
# COMPACT_ATOMS: atom_id res chain seq x y z
N MET A 1 -18.16 -7.54 -3.04
CA MET A 1 -18.05 -6.13 -3.51
C MET A 1 -16.74 -5.54 -2.95
N VAL A 2 -16.15 -4.53 -3.60
CA VAL A 2 -14.99 -3.82 -3.04
C VAL A 2 -15.52 -2.77 -2.07
N GLU A 3 -15.02 -2.76 -0.84
CA GLU A 3 -15.40 -1.80 0.19
C GLU A 3 -15.19 -0.35 -0.30
N ASN A 4 -16.11 0.54 -0.01
CA ASN A 4 -16.15 1.93 -0.49
C ASN A 4 -16.26 2.09 -2.01
N SER A 5 -16.63 1.03 -2.76
CA SER A 5 -16.95 1.16 -4.18
C SER A 5 -18.31 1.86 -4.40
N PRO A 6 -18.58 2.36 -5.61
CA PRO A 6 -19.85 3.08 -5.90
C PRO A 6 -21.14 2.34 -5.54
N PHE A 7 -21.11 1.03 -5.49
CA PHE A 7 -22.23 0.18 -5.11
C PHE A 7 -22.19 -0.29 -3.65
N ASP A 8 -21.15 0.06 -2.89
CA ASP A 8 -20.98 -0.39 -1.51
C ASP A 8 -21.74 0.52 -0.53
N HIS A 9 -23.04 0.45 -0.57
CA HIS A 9 -23.94 1.16 0.34
C HIS A 9 -25.23 0.39 0.61
N SER A 10 -25.87 0.66 1.73
CA SER A 10 -27.04 -0.11 2.22
C SER A 10 -28.27 -0.12 1.30
N ARG A 11 -28.37 0.80 0.35
CA ARG A 11 -29.50 0.88 -0.61
C ARG A 11 -29.24 0.10 -1.89
N SER A 12 -27.99 -0.31 -2.15
CA SER A 12 -27.66 -1.06 -3.37
C SER A 12 -28.07 -2.51 -3.21
N LYS A 13 -28.71 -3.03 -4.25
CA LYS A 13 -29.00 -4.46 -4.41
C LYS A 13 -27.90 -5.20 -5.20
N MET A 14 -26.78 -4.52 -5.48
CA MET A 14 -25.69 -5.08 -6.27
C MET A 14 -25.03 -6.24 -5.52
N VAL A 15 -24.98 -7.39 -6.16
CA VAL A 15 -24.32 -8.61 -5.65
C VAL A 15 -23.49 -9.25 -6.76
N ALA A 16 -22.61 -10.18 -6.40
CA ALA A 16 -21.87 -10.95 -7.38
C ALA A 16 -22.79 -11.78 -8.27
N GLY A 17 -22.55 -11.80 -9.58
CA GLY A 17 -23.30 -12.56 -10.57
C GLY A 17 -24.46 -11.80 -11.24
N VAL A 18 -24.75 -10.56 -10.85
CA VAL A 18 -25.68 -9.70 -11.61
C VAL A 18 -25.02 -9.17 -12.89
N ILE A 19 -25.84 -8.82 -13.85
CA ILE A 19 -25.43 -8.31 -15.17
C ILE A 19 -25.79 -6.83 -15.26
N ILE A 20 -24.85 -5.98 -15.63
CA ILE A 20 -25.14 -4.60 -15.99
C ILE A 20 -25.56 -4.58 -17.45
N GLU A 21 -26.84 -4.27 -17.71
CA GLU A 21 -27.40 -4.26 -19.07
C GLU A 21 -27.21 -2.90 -19.76
N LYS A 22 -27.30 -1.77 -19.00
CA LYS A 22 -27.17 -0.41 -19.56
C LYS A 22 -26.38 0.52 -18.64
N ILE A 23 -25.66 1.44 -19.24
CA ILE A 23 -24.99 2.57 -18.57
C ILE A 23 -25.47 3.86 -19.22
N ALA A 24 -26.01 4.79 -18.43
CA ALA A 24 -26.57 6.06 -18.90
C ALA A 24 -27.60 5.88 -20.06
N GLY A 25 -28.42 4.82 -20.00
CA GLY A 25 -29.42 4.48 -21.00
C GLY A 25 -28.90 3.75 -22.23
N VAL A 26 -27.59 3.64 -22.41
CA VAL A 26 -26.97 2.90 -23.53
C VAL A 26 -26.81 1.43 -23.17
N GLU A 27 -27.31 0.56 -24.05
CA GLU A 27 -27.23 -0.89 -23.88
C GLU A 27 -25.81 -1.42 -24.13
N ILE A 28 -25.37 -2.37 -23.30
CA ILE A 28 -24.06 -2.99 -23.40
C ILE A 28 -24.19 -4.25 -24.25
N GLY A 29 -23.65 -4.19 -25.47
CA GLY A 29 -23.55 -5.35 -26.37
C GLY A 29 -22.36 -6.26 -26.01
N ALA A 30 -22.39 -7.50 -26.51
CA ALA A 30 -21.38 -8.52 -26.22
C ALA A 30 -19.95 -8.10 -26.62
N ASP A 31 -19.82 -7.36 -27.72
CA ASP A 31 -18.53 -6.93 -28.28
C ASP A 31 -18.21 -5.45 -27.95
N MET A 32 -18.98 -4.83 -27.08
CA MET A 32 -18.81 -3.41 -26.75
C MET A 32 -17.75 -3.22 -25.62
N ASP A 33 -16.81 -2.31 -25.83
CA ASP A 33 -16.00 -1.77 -24.73
C ASP A 33 -16.87 -0.83 -23.87
N TYR A 34 -17.43 -1.34 -22.79
CA TYR A 34 -18.28 -0.56 -21.87
C TYR A 34 -17.52 0.59 -21.17
N ASN A 35 -16.17 0.57 -21.17
CA ASN A 35 -15.39 1.66 -20.56
C ASN A 35 -15.62 3.00 -21.28
N VAL A 36 -15.92 2.97 -22.58
CA VAL A 36 -16.28 4.16 -23.36
C VAL A 36 -17.50 4.87 -22.76
N LEU A 37 -18.47 4.13 -22.23
CA LEU A 37 -19.68 4.67 -21.60
C LEU A 37 -19.38 5.35 -20.24
N LEU A 38 -18.22 5.08 -19.66
CA LEU A 38 -17.76 5.64 -18.38
C LEU A 38 -16.85 6.85 -18.56
N ASN A 39 -16.43 7.18 -19.79
CA ASN A 39 -15.62 8.36 -20.06
C ASN A 39 -16.32 9.61 -19.54
N ASP A 40 -15.57 10.46 -18.81
CA ASP A 40 -16.05 11.72 -18.22
C ASP A 40 -17.23 11.56 -17.24
N LYS A 41 -17.51 10.35 -16.74
CA LYS A 41 -18.58 10.08 -15.77
C LYS A 41 -18.10 10.08 -14.32
N ALA A 42 -16.81 10.12 -14.06
CA ALA A 42 -16.29 10.14 -12.69
C ALA A 42 -16.93 11.27 -11.87
N ARG A 43 -17.51 10.91 -10.70
CA ARG A 43 -18.26 11.80 -9.79
C ARG A 43 -19.54 12.42 -10.37
N LYS A 44 -20.04 11.95 -11.52
CA LYS A 44 -21.32 12.38 -12.10
C LYS A 44 -22.38 11.31 -11.90
N LYS A 45 -23.59 11.69 -11.51
CA LYS A 45 -24.71 10.75 -11.34
C LYS A 45 -24.95 9.99 -12.65
N THR A 46 -24.82 8.70 -12.61
CA THR A 46 -24.95 7.82 -13.77
C THR A 46 -25.96 6.72 -13.47
N LEU A 47 -26.98 6.62 -14.30
CA LEU A 47 -27.99 5.57 -14.20
C LEU A 47 -27.40 4.24 -14.75
N VAL A 48 -27.60 3.16 -14.00
CA VAL A 48 -27.17 1.82 -14.37
C VAL A 48 -28.36 0.89 -14.30
N SER A 49 -28.67 0.19 -15.40
CA SER A 49 -29.74 -0.83 -15.44
C SER A 49 -29.11 -2.22 -15.21
N ILE A 50 -29.67 -2.98 -14.31
CA ILE A 50 -29.08 -4.21 -13.76
C ILE A 50 -30.10 -5.36 -13.86
N TYR A 51 -29.62 -6.55 -14.17
CA TYR A 51 -30.38 -7.79 -14.24
C TYR A 51 -29.75 -8.85 -13.33
N ASN A 52 -30.57 -9.49 -12.51
CA ASN A 52 -30.14 -10.65 -11.74
C ASN A 52 -30.63 -11.93 -12.43
N PRO A 53 -29.74 -12.76 -12.99
CA PRO A 53 -30.13 -14.00 -13.68
C PRO A 53 -30.77 -15.06 -12.78
N GLN A 54 -30.47 -15.03 -11.48
CA GLN A 54 -30.96 -15.99 -10.50
C GLN A 54 -32.42 -15.68 -10.10
N THR A 55 -32.70 -14.42 -9.75
CA THR A 55 -34.02 -13.96 -9.31
C THR A 55 -34.93 -13.50 -10.46
N LYS A 56 -34.36 -13.28 -11.67
CA LYS A 56 -35.02 -12.68 -12.84
C LYS A 56 -35.48 -11.23 -12.63
N GLU A 57 -35.02 -10.58 -11.56
CA GLU A 57 -35.32 -9.19 -11.24
C GLU A 57 -34.49 -8.25 -12.10
N ARG A 58 -35.10 -7.14 -12.55
CA ARG A 58 -34.45 -5.99 -13.16
C ARG A 58 -34.71 -4.76 -12.33
N TRP A 59 -33.68 -3.93 -12.14
CA TRP A 59 -33.80 -2.67 -11.44
C TRP A 59 -32.79 -1.67 -11.98
N GLU A 60 -32.91 -0.44 -11.52
CA GLU A 60 -31.99 0.64 -11.85
C GLU A 60 -31.40 1.26 -10.59
N GLU A 61 -30.12 1.62 -10.65
CA GLU A 61 -29.43 2.36 -9.60
C GLU A 61 -28.73 3.59 -10.17
N VAL A 62 -28.73 4.67 -9.41
CA VAL A 62 -27.92 5.86 -9.73
C VAL A 62 -26.65 5.82 -8.90
N VAL A 63 -25.52 5.76 -9.57
CA VAL A 63 -24.21 5.68 -8.95
C VAL A 63 -23.32 6.87 -9.33
N LEU A 64 -22.27 7.07 -8.58
CA LEU A 64 -21.19 8.01 -8.89
C LEU A 64 -19.96 7.21 -9.29
N PRO A 65 -19.70 6.98 -10.59
CA PRO A 65 -18.49 6.29 -11.03
C PRO A 65 -17.24 6.96 -10.47
N ILE A 66 -16.22 6.17 -10.21
CA ILE A 66 -14.92 6.64 -9.71
C ILE A 66 -13.87 6.62 -10.83
N SER A 67 -12.83 7.43 -10.68
CA SER A 67 -11.70 7.40 -11.60
C SER A 67 -10.90 6.10 -11.50
N SER A 68 -10.14 5.74 -12.52
CA SER A 68 -9.23 4.60 -12.51
C SER A 68 -8.22 4.69 -11.34
N SER A 69 -7.72 5.89 -11.02
CA SER A 69 -6.85 6.11 -9.87
C SER A 69 -7.54 5.79 -8.54
N ALA A 70 -8.80 6.24 -8.35
CA ALA A 70 -9.56 5.91 -7.15
C ALA A 70 -9.87 4.41 -7.07
N PHE A 71 -10.17 3.76 -8.19
CA PHE A 71 -10.37 2.31 -8.25
C PHE A 71 -9.11 1.54 -7.85
N ASN A 72 -7.94 1.93 -8.38
CA ASN A 72 -6.66 1.34 -8.01
C ASN A 72 -6.36 1.51 -6.52
N THR A 73 -6.73 2.66 -5.93
CA THR A 73 -6.61 2.88 -4.48
C THR A 73 -7.48 1.91 -3.68
N LEU A 74 -8.71 1.63 -4.12
CA LEU A 74 -9.57 0.65 -3.47
C LEU A 74 -9.01 -0.77 -3.59
N LEU A 75 -8.49 -1.14 -4.76
CA LEU A 75 -7.86 -2.45 -4.98
C LEU A 75 -6.62 -2.63 -4.10
N TYR A 76 -5.78 -1.60 -4.01
CA TYR A 76 -4.62 -1.57 -3.13
C TYR A 76 -5.03 -1.74 -1.66
N SER A 77 -5.99 -0.96 -1.18
CA SER A 77 -6.48 -1.06 0.21
C SER A 77 -7.00 -2.45 0.53
N ARG A 78 -7.76 -3.06 -0.38
CA ARG A 78 -8.23 -4.44 -0.26
C ARG A 78 -7.08 -5.45 -0.21
N TRP A 79 -6.07 -5.26 -1.07
CA TRP A 79 -4.90 -6.14 -1.10
C TRP A 79 -4.14 -6.09 0.23
N VAL A 80 -3.89 -4.89 0.79
CA VAL A 80 -3.22 -4.72 2.09
C VAL A 80 -4.04 -5.36 3.22
N LYS A 81 -5.37 -5.12 3.26
CA LYS A 81 -6.27 -5.73 4.25
C LYS A 81 -6.22 -7.26 4.20
N ASN A 82 -6.25 -7.84 3.01
CA ASN A 82 -6.21 -9.29 2.83
C ASN A 82 -4.87 -9.85 3.32
N ARG A 83 -3.74 -9.21 3.01
CA ARG A 83 -2.42 -9.63 3.50
C ARG A 83 -2.32 -9.54 5.02
N ALA A 84 -2.82 -8.47 5.61
CA ALA A 84 -2.87 -8.33 7.06
C ALA A 84 -3.72 -9.45 7.71
N ALA A 85 -4.89 -9.74 7.16
CA ALA A 85 -5.76 -10.81 7.62
C ALA A 85 -5.12 -12.21 7.48
N ASP A 86 -4.41 -12.45 6.37
CA ASP A 86 -3.67 -13.71 6.17
C ASP A 86 -2.58 -13.88 7.26
N VAL A 87 -1.78 -12.84 7.52
CA VAL A 87 -0.72 -12.87 8.55
C VAL A 87 -1.32 -13.08 9.94
N GLU A 88 -2.38 -12.36 10.29
CA GLU A 88 -3.10 -12.53 11.55
C GLU A 88 -3.61 -13.96 11.72
N LYS A 89 -4.28 -14.49 10.71
CA LYS A 89 -4.82 -15.86 10.69
C LYS A 89 -3.73 -16.92 10.86
N TRP A 90 -2.66 -16.83 10.06
CA TRP A 90 -1.59 -17.86 10.07
C TRP A 90 -0.72 -17.81 11.32
N SER A 91 -0.66 -16.66 11.97
CA SER A 91 0.08 -16.49 13.23
C SER A 91 -0.77 -16.62 14.48
N ASN A 92 -2.08 -16.88 14.36
CA ASN A 92 -3.04 -16.81 15.47
C ASN A 92 -2.98 -15.46 16.23
N GLY A 93 -2.90 -14.35 15.47
CA GLY A 93 -2.84 -12.99 16.01
C GLY A 93 -1.49 -12.59 16.61
N ARG A 94 -0.46 -13.44 16.56
CA ARG A 94 0.86 -13.16 17.14
C ARG A 94 1.72 -12.21 16.31
N LEU A 95 1.48 -12.10 15.02
CA LEU A 95 2.23 -11.24 14.11
C LEU A 95 1.37 -10.12 13.53
N GLY A 96 1.95 -8.92 13.47
CA GLY A 96 1.39 -7.80 12.72
C GLY A 96 1.85 -7.76 11.26
N TYR A 97 1.21 -6.94 10.46
CA TYR A 97 1.57 -6.71 9.07
C TYR A 97 1.45 -5.23 8.72
N VAL A 98 2.49 -4.67 8.13
CA VAL A 98 2.48 -3.33 7.57
C VAL A 98 3.00 -3.34 6.13
N HIS A 99 2.39 -2.54 5.27
CA HIS A 99 2.87 -2.32 3.91
C HIS A 99 3.38 -0.90 3.74
N ILE A 100 4.61 -0.76 3.27
CA ILE A 100 5.22 0.53 2.95
C ILE A 100 4.99 0.81 1.46
N GLN A 101 3.92 1.52 1.13
CA GLN A 101 3.50 1.78 -0.26
C GLN A 101 4.49 2.66 -1.02
N SER A 102 5.06 3.65 -0.34
CA SER A 102 6.04 4.57 -0.90
C SER A 102 6.99 5.05 0.19
N MET A 103 8.16 5.53 -0.19
CA MET A 103 9.15 6.08 0.76
C MET A 103 8.87 7.56 1.00
N GLY A 104 7.64 7.87 1.45
CA GLY A 104 7.15 9.21 1.77
C GLY A 104 6.43 9.29 3.12
N ASP A 105 6.27 10.51 3.64
CA ASP A 105 5.73 10.79 4.97
C ASP A 105 4.36 10.15 5.25
N PRO A 106 3.36 10.15 4.33
CA PRO A 106 2.08 9.48 4.59
C PRO A 106 2.23 7.98 4.87
N SER A 107 3.09 7.28 4.11
CA SER A 107 3.35 5.85 4.33
C SER A 107 4.06 5.62 5.67
N PHE A 108 5.04 6.46 6.02
CA PHE A 108 5.74 6.36 7.30
C PHE A 108 4.81 6.57 8.49
N ARG A 109 3.97 7.60 8.46
CA ARG A 109 2.99 7.86 9.52
C ARG A 109 2.03 6.69 9.72
N GLY A 110 1.56 6.08 8.62
CA GLY A 110 0.72 4.89 8.69
C GLY A 110 1.44 3.73 9.39
N VAL A 111 2.63 3.40 8.93
CA VAL A 111 3.47 2.32 9.51
C VAL A 111 3.79 2.61 10.97
N TYR A 112 4.21 3.83 11.29
CA TYR A 112 4.53 4.25 12.66
C TYR A 112 3.32 4.10 13.59
N SER A 113 2.14 4.56 13.15
CA SER A 113 0.89 4.41 13.90
C SER A 113 0.50 2.94 14.12
N ASP A 114 0.62 2.14 13.07
CA ASP A 114 0.24 0.72 13.13
C ASP A 114 1.16 -0.09 14.04
N ILE A 115 2.49 0.09 13.93
CA ILE A 115 3.43 -0.70 14.74
C ILE A 115 3.46 -0.32 16.21
N LEU A 116 3.32 0.97 16.54
CA LEU A 116 3.32 1.44 17.92
C LEU A 116 1.93 1.45 18.57
N GLY A 117 0.87 1.38 17.76
CA GLY A 117 -0.51 1.31 18.20
C GLY A 117 -1.11 -0.08 17.98
N LYS A 118 -1.66 -0.29 16.79
CA LYS A 118 -2.43 -1.49 16.41
C LYS A 118 -1.70 -2.81 16.69
N TYR A 119 -0.42 -2.89 16.36
CA TYR A 119 0.40 -4.11 16.46
C TYR A 119 1.37 -4.11 17.63
N ASN A 120 1.30 -3.12 18.53
CA ASN A 120 2.21 -3.05 19.67
C ASN A 120 2.15 -4.27 20.58
N HIS A 121 1.03 -4.97 20.62
CA HIS A 121 0.84 -6.19 21.41
C HIS A 121 1.43 -7.46 20.74
N CYS A 122 1.72 -7.41 19.42
CA CYS A 122 2.23 -8.57 18.68
C CYS A 122 3.66 -8.93 19.07
N ASP A 123 4.03 -10.19 18.91
CA ASP A 123 5.39 -10.72 19.17
C ASP A 123 6.38 -10.32 18.08
N GLY A 124 5.89 -10.08 16.85
CA GLY A 124 6.69 -9.71 15.71
C GLY A 124 5.86 -9.03 14.62
N ILE A 125 6.56 -8.55 13.57
CA ILE A 125 5.90 -7.87 12.46
C ILE A 125 6.47 -8.26 11.10
N VAL A 126 5.56 -8.34 10.12
CA VAL A 126 5.90 -8.49 8.70
C VAL A 126 5.87 -7.11 8.07
N ILE A 127 7.02 -6.67 7.53
CA ILE A 127 7.19 -5.40 6.82
C ILE A 127 7.19 -5.71 5.33
N ASP A 128 6.15 -5.34 4.62
CA ASP A 128 6.04 -5.59 3.18
C ASP A 128 6.39 -4.32 2.41
N THR A 129 7.44 -4.37 1.60
CA THR A 129 7.86 -3.25 0.77
C THR A 129 7.61 -3.47 -0.72
N ARG A 130 6.93 -4.55 -1.09
CA ARG A 130 6.70 -4.88 -2.49
C ARG A 130 5.99 -3.77 -3.25
N PHE A 131 6.38 -3.56 -4.49
CA PHE A 131 5.82 -2.56 -5.40
C PHE A 131 6.03 -1.10 -4.97
N ASN A 132 7.01 -0.84 -4.09
CA ASN A 132 7.33 0.51 -3.64
C ASN A 132 8.24 1.21 -4.66
N GLY A 133 7.78 2.32 -5.19
CA GLY A 133 8.48 3.10 -6.23
C GLY A 133 9.58 4.03 -5.71
N GLY A 134 9.86 4.05 -4.40
CA GLY A 134 10.90 4.89 -3.79
C GLY A 134 10.38 6.17 -3.14
N GLY A 135 11.28 7.11 -2.95
CA GLY A 135 11.11 8.37 -2.23
C GLY A 135 12.36 8.73 -1.41
N ARG A 136 12.18 9.16 -0.14
CA ARG A 136 13.27 9.53 0.79
C ARG A 136 12.90 9.19 2.23
N LEU A 137 12.88 7.92 2.60
CA LEU A 137 12.39 7.50 3.92
C LEU A 137 13.18 6.33 4.54
N HIS A 138 14.19 5.81 3.85
CA HIS A 138 14.88 4.59 4.30
C HIS A 138 15.59 4.79 5.65
N GLU A 139 16.07 5.99 5.95
CA GLU A 139 16.72 6.32 7.23
C GLU A 139 15.71 6.32 8.38
N ASP A 140 14.54 6.92 8.20
CA ASP A 140 13.48 6.93 9.21
C ASP A 140 12.97 5.52 9.50
N VAL A 141 12.80 4.70 8.46
CA VAL A 141 12.43 3.28 8.60
C VAL A 141 13.54 2.52 9.32
N GLU A 142 14.79 2.78 8.97
CA GLU A 142 15.93 2.16 9.64
C GLU A 142 15.93 2.49 11.14
N ILE A 143 15.85 3.75 11.51
CA ILE A 143 15.83 4.19 12.91
C ILE A 143 14.67 3.55 13.68
N LEU A 144 13.49 3.45 13.06
CA LEU A 144 12.30 2.87 13.68
C LEU A 144 12.49 1.39 14.05
N PHE A 145 13.23 0.64 13.24
CA PHE A 145 13.43 -0.80 13.42
C PHE A 145 14.78 -1.20 13.99
N SER A 146 15.76 -0.31 14.02
CA SER A 146 17.13 -0.60 14.52
C SER A 146 17.48 0.04 15.84
N GLY A 147 16.68 0.98 16.34
CA GLY A 147 16.99 1.78 17.52
C GLY A 147 17.38 0.92 18.72
N LYS A 148 18.65 1.02 19.18
CA LYS A 148 19.14 0.27 20.33
C LYS A 148 18.77 0.97 21.65
N LYS A 149 18.39 0.17 22.66
CA LYS A 149 18.16 0.67 24.02
C LYS A 149 19.45 1.33 24.55
N TYR A 150 19.31 2.54 25.09
CA TYR A 150 20.41 3.27 25.72
C TYR A 150 20.12 3.70 27.16
N LEU A 151 18.85 3.76 27.58
CA LEU A 151 18.42 4.06 28.94
C LEU A 151 17.12 3.30 29.27
N THR A 152 16.87 3.12 30.58
CA THR A 152 15.55 2.78 31.10
C THR A 152 15.05 3.92 31.96
N GLN A 153 13.84 4.37 31.71
CA GLN A 153 13.18 5.37 32.54
C GLN A 153 12.59 4.70 33.79
N VAL A 154 12.91 5.24 34.94
CA VAL A 154 12.47 4.72 36.24
C VAL A 154 11.61 5.76 36.95
N VAL A 155 10.42 5.36 37.38
CA VAL A 155 9.50 6.22 38.14
C VAL A 155 9.29 5.60 39.53
N ARG A 156 9.71 6.29 40.57
CA ARG A 156 9.59 5.84 41.97
C ARG A 156 10.11 4.42 42.22
N GLY A 157 11.25 4.09 41.59
CA GLY A 157 11.88 2.77 41.73
C GLY A 157 11.32 1.68 40.82
N GLN A 158 10.31 1.96 39.99
CA GLN A 158 9.74 1.03 39.02
C GLN A 158 10.14 1.40 37.60
N GLU A 159 10.59 0.42 36.83
CA GLU A 159 10.86 0.61 35.41
C GLU A 159 9.57 0.96 34.64
N SER A 160 9.60 2.06 33.90
CA SER A 160 8.45 2.59 33.15
C SER A 160 8.55 2.25 31.66
N CYS A 161 9.64 2.66 31.02
CA CYS A 161 9.86 2.38 29.60
C CYS A 161 11.34 2.44 29.23
N ASP A 162 11.69 1.77 28.15
CA ASP A 162 13.02 1.87 27.54
C ASP A 162 13.12 3.08 26.62
N MET A 163 14.32 3.63 26.48
CA MET A 163 14.61 4.71 25.54
C MET A 163 15.60 4.21 24.45
N PRO A 164 15.32 4.48 23.17
CA PRO A 164 14.20 5.24 22.63
C PRO A 164 12.89 4.46 22.76
N SER A 165 11.83 5.12 23.26
CA SER A 165 10.53 4.48 23.44
C SER A 165 9.74 4.29 22.15
N ARG A 166 10.07 5.07 21.14
CA ARG A 166 9.36 5.11 19.84
C ARG A 166 10.10 4.29 18.78
N ARG A 167 10.25 3.01 19.04
CA ARG A 167 10.91 2.05 18.15
C ARG A 167 10.19 0.71 18.16
N TRP A 168 10.35 -0.07 17.11
CA TRP A 168 10.01 -1.48 17.13
C TRP A 168 11.21 -2.28 17.67
N ASN A 169 11.07 -2.89 18.83
CA ASN A 169 12.13 -3.62 19.52
C ASN A 169 11.91 -5.14 19.55
N LYS A 170 10.98 -5.63 18.75
CA LYS A 170 10.64 -7.05 18.66
C LYS A 170 11.05 -7.61 17.31
N ALA A 171 10.86 -8.91 17.11
CA ALA A 171 11.20 -9.57 15.85
C ALA A 171 10.51 -8.94 14.64
N SER A 172 11.21 -8.89 13.53
CA SER A 172 10.65 -8.46 12.25
C SER A 172 11.19 -9.28 11.09
N ILE A 173 10.43 -9.31 10.00
CA ILE A 173 10.82 -9.88 8.71
C ILE A 173 10.43 -8.87 7.63
N MET A 174 11.28 -8.65 6.63
CA MET A 174 10.99 -7.75 5.52
C MET A 174 10.78 -8.54 4.22
N ILE A 175 9.72 -8.18 3.49
CA ILE A 175 9.42 -8.73 2.16
C ILE A 175 9.74 -7.67 1.11
N GLN A 176 10.46 -8.07 0.07
CA GLN A 176 10.82 -7.25 -1.09
C GLN A 176 10.41 -7.92 -2.40
N CYS A 177 10.42 -7.19 -3.50
CA CYS A 177 10.29 -7.75 -4.84
C CYS A 177 11.13 -6.95 -5.86
N GLU A 178 11.27 -7.52 -7.04
CA GLU A 178 12.01 -6.93 -8.17
C GLU A 178 11.43 -5.59 -8.67
N SER A 179 10.18 -5.29 -8.34
CA SER A 179 9.53 -4.01 -8.67
C SER A 179 9.79 -2.89 -7.67
N ASN A 180 10.54 -3.16 -6.60
CA ASN A 180 11.00 -2.08 -5.72
C ASN A 180 11.99 -1.19 -6.48
N TYR A 181 11.89 0.13 -6.29
CA TYR A 181 12.70 1.07 -7.06
C TYR A 181 13.28 2.20 -6.18
N SER A 182 14.42 2.78 -6.60
CA SER A 182 15.04 3.95 -5.98
C SER A 182 15.28 3.75 -4.46
N ASN A 183 14.79 4.62 -3.62
CA ASN A 183 14.93 4.54 -2.14
C ASN A 183 14.34 3.24 -1.55
N ALA A 184 13.38 2.59 -2.23
CA ALA A 184 12.87 1.29 -1.85
C ALA A 184 13.85 0.12 -2.13
N HIS A 185 14.96 0.37 -2.83
CA HIS A 185 16.13 -0.51 -2.86
C HIS A 185 17.00 -0.32 -1.59
N GLY A 186 17.19 0.92 -1.16
CA GLY A 186 18.00 1.22 0.03
C GLY A 186 17.46 0.59 1.31
N THR A 187 16.16 0.62 1.50
CA THR A 187 15.50 0.06 2.70
C THR A 187 15.80 -1.42 2.94
N PRO A 188 15.56 -2.36 2.01
CA PRO A 188 15.91 -3.77 2.22
C PRO A 188 17.42 -4.00 2.27
N TRP A 189 18.21 -3.19 1.57
CA TRP A 189 19.67 -3.27 1.67
C TRP A 189 20.15 -2.95 3.10
N VAL A 190 19.70 -1.82 3.67
CA VAL A 190 20.02 -1.41 5.05
C VAL A 190 19.50 -2.44 6.06
N TYR A 191 18.28 -2.93 5.86
CA TYR A 191 17.66 -3.93 6.71
C TYR A 191 18.51 -5.20 6.82
N LYS A 192 19.02 -5.69 5.69
CA LYS A 192 19.93 -6.84 5.62
C LYS A 192 21.31 -6.50 6.20
N HIS A 193 21.89 -5.33 5.84
CA HIS A 193 23.23 -4.92 6.26
C HIS A 193 23.36 -4.72 7.77
N LYS A 194 22.30 -4.22 8.41
CA LYS A 194 22.23 -4.03 9.86
C LYS A 194 21.66 -5.24 10.62
N GLU A 195 21.45 -6.35 9.94
CA GLU A 195 20.93 -7.59 10.54
C GLU A 195 19.67 -7.40 11.37
N MET A 196 18.77 -6.51 10.90
CA MET A 196 17.56 -6.13 11.63
C MET A 196 16.51 -7.25 11.67
N GLY A 197 16.63 -8.23 10.76
CA GLY A 197 15.77 -9.39 10.64
C GLY A 197 15.98 -10.12 9.33
N LYS A 198 15.12 -11.07 9.02
CA LYS A 198 15.20 -11.85 7.78
C LYS A 198 14.60 -11.09 6.61
N LEU A 199 15.35 -10.97 5.51
CA LEU A 199 14.88 -10.43 4.24
C LEU A 199 14.42 -11.54 3.32
N VAL A 200 13.25 -11.43 2.69
CA VAL A 200 12.59 -12.45 1.86
C VAL A 200 12.09 -11.83 0.56
N GLY A 201 12.03 -12.62 -0.48
CA GLY A 201 11.49 -12.24 -1.78
C GLY A 201 12.56 -12.12 -2.87
N ALA A 202 12.15 -11.68 -4.06
CA ALA A 202 13.05 -11.52 -5.19
C ALA A 202 14.00 -10.33 -4.96
N PRO A 203 15.28 -10.42 -5.42
CA PRO A 203 16.24 -9.33 -5.31
C PRO A 203 15.73 -8.05 -5.99
N VAL A 204 15.99 -6.93 -5.35
CA VAL A 204 15.70 -5.60 -5.91
C VAL A 204 16.82 -5.20 -6.88
N PRO A 205 16.52 -4.68 -8.08
CA PRO A 205 17.55 -4.16 -8.97
C PRO A 205 18.27 -2.95 -8.34
N GLY A 206 19.53 -2.76 -8.67
CA GLY A 206 20.43 -1.74 -8.10
C GLY A 206 20.09 -0.33 -8.58
N THR A 207 19.03 0.28 -8.10
CA THR A 207 18.47 1.55 -8.57
C THR A 207 18.49 2.68 -7.54
N MET A 208 19.31 2.57 -6.49
CA MET A 208 19.40 3.59 -5.45
C MET A 208 20.28 4.75 -5.89
N THR A 209 19.77 5.58 -6.80
CA THR A 209 20.40 6.82 -7.22
C THR A 209 19.38 7.96 -7.17
N THR A 210 19.82 9.16 -6.81
CA THR A 210 18.95 10.34 -6.92
C THR A 210 18.97 10.84 -8.37
N VAL A 211 17.79 11.18 -8.90
CA VAL A 211 17.63 11.62 -10.29
C VAL A 211 17.21 13.08 -10.32
N SER A 212 17.88 13.90 -11.14
CA SER A 212 17.41 15.21 -11.58
C SER A 212 16.58 15.03 -12.84
N TRP A 213 15.36 15.58 -12.84
CA TRP A 213 14.44 15.48 -13.96
C TRP A 213 14.44 16.76 -14.77
N GLU A 214 14.72 16.64 -16.07
CA GLU A 214 14.75 17.75 -17.01
C GLU A 214 13.62 17.59 -18.04
N ASN A 215 12.83 18.66 -18.21
CA ASN A 215 11.81 18.71 -19.26
C ASN A 215 12.47 19.04 -20.59
N MET A 216 12.16 18.26 -21.62
CA MET A 216 12.65 18.51 -22.96
C MET A 216 11.89 19.68 -23.63
N GLN A 217 12.34 20.10 -24.83
CA GLN A 217 11.61 21.10 -25.64
C GLN A 217 10.17 20.64 -25.95
N ASP A 218 9.96 19.35 -26.18
CA ASP A 218 8.63 18.74 -26.15
C ASP A 218 8.26 18.45 -24.71
N PRO A 219 7.25 19.17 -24.13
CA PRO A 219 6.87 19.03 -22.73
C PRO A 219 6.25 17.66 -22.38
N SER A 220 5.95 16.84 -23.36
CA SER A 220 5.52 15.45 -23.15
C SER A 220 6.68 14.51 -22.80
N LEU A 221 7.92 14.95 -23.02
CA LEU A 221 9.14 14.19 -22.80
C LEU A 221 9.91 14.74 -21.60
N THR A 222 10.32 13.83 -20.72
CA THR A 222 11.17 14.15 -19.56
C THR A 222 12.37 13.22 -19.54
N PHE A 223 13.55 13.79 -19.28
CA PHE A 223 14.80 13.03 -19.17
C PHE A 223 15.28 13.02 -17.73
N GLY A 224 15.66 11.84 -17.23
CA GLY A 224 16.18 11.67 -15.86
C GLY A 224 17.70 11.45 -15.84
N ILE A 225 18.45 12.31 -15.14
CA ILE A 225 19.90 12.21 -14.98
C ILE A 225 20.22 11.75 -13.57
N PRO A 226 20.85 10.58 -13.36
CA PRO A 226 21.36 10.17 -12.05
C PRO A 226 22.46 11.14 -11.58
N VAL A 227 22.28 11.75 -10.41
CA VAL A 227 23.19 12.78 -9.88
C VAL A 227 23.86 12.41 -8.57
N VAL A 228 23.34 11.41 -7.86
CA VAL A 228 23.90 10.95 -6.58
C VAL A 228 24.06 9.44 -6.62
N GLY A 229 25.25 8.94 -6.35
CA GLY A 229 25.54 7.54 -6.12
C GLY A 229 25.70 7.24 -4.63
N CYS A 230 25.49 5.99 -4.22
CA CYS A 230 25.74 5.52 -2.87
C CYS A 230 26.94 4.55 -2.87
N ARG A 231 27.85 4.72 -1.93
CA ARG A 231 28.98 3.81 -1.67
C ARG A 231 28.77 3.12 -0.33
N LYS A 232 29.19 1.88 -0.23
CA LYS A 232 29.30 1.21 1.06
C LYS A 232 30.37 1.87 1.92
N ALA A 233 30.32 1.63 3.25
CA ALA A 233 31.32 2.18 4.18
C ALA A 233 32.74 1.62 3.95
N ASP A 234 32.83 0.45 3.33
CA ASP A 234 34.10 -0.24 2.98
C ASP A 234 34.59 0.02 1.53
N GLY A 235 33.91 0.91 0.79
CA GLY A 235 34.25 1.33 -0.57
C GLY A 235 33.30 0.88 -1.69
#